data_42c821629880368ed71ea029ec215aab
#
_entry.id   42c821629880368ed71ea029ec215aab
#
_cell.length_a   1.000
_cell.length_b   1.000
_cell.length_c   1.000
_cell.angle_alpha   90.00
_cell.angle_beta   90.00
_cell.angle_gamma   90.00
#
_symmetry.space_group_name_H-M   'P 1'
#
loop_
_entity.id
_entity.type
_entity.pdbx_description
1 polymer ?
#
loop_
_entity_poly.entity_id
_entity_poly.type
_entity_poly.pdbx_seq_one_letter_code
_entity_poly.pdbx_strand_id
1 'polypeptide(L)'
;MHLKELKNYVHILQKEVNLLPETFIRDDPRKEGEWVGSEYLKQVMMLYTDGKCGWLKGGQDHVQESWVSWPLIWGGNFITSNCNLCPETTKLLSSIEGIHVAGFSLMKGGVKLNEHVDYVGDDYIFTYHLGIKCPENCILHHIDLGEVTEEDGKHIIMNARKKHWAENQSDKDRIILYMEIYKTHLT
;
A
#
# COMPACT_ATOMS: atom_id res chain seq x y z
N MET A 1 9.64 14.45 9.01
CA MET A 1 10.59 13.47 8.45
C MET A 1 10.49 13.50 6.93
N HIS A 2 11.63 13.44 6.23
CA HIS A 2 11.61 13.35 4.76
C HIS A 2 11.37 11.90 4.31
N LEU A 3 10.61 11.72 3.23
CA LEU A 3 10.29 10.39 2.69
C LEU A 3 11.52 9.50 2.46
N LYS A 4 12.62 10.10 1.99
CA LYS A 4 13.88 9.39 1.73
C LYS A 4 14.54 8.79 2.98
N GLU A 5 14.17 9.27 4.16
CA GLU A 5 14.70 8.78 5.44
C GLU A 5 14.00 7.49 5.89
N LEU A 6 12.79 7.20 5.38
CA LEU A 6 12.03 5.98 5.74
C LEU A 6 12.83 4.69 5.50
N LYS A 7 13.70 4.65 4.48
CA LYS A 7 14.58 3.50 4.23
C LYS A 7 15.46 3.12 5.42
N ASN A 8 15.79 4.07 6.29
CA ASN A 8 16.62 3.82 7.47
C ASN A 8 15.86 3.05 8.57
N TYR A 9 14.54 2.96 8.44
CA TYR A 9 13.63 2.34 9.41
C TYR A 9 13.03 1.02 8.90
N VAL A 10 13.49 0.48 7.77
CA VAL A 10 12.96 -0.76 7.17
C VAL A 10 12.94 -1.91 8.17
N HIS A 11 13.97 -2.05 9.01
CA HIS A 11 14.03 -3.09 10.04
C HIS A 11 12.89 -3.01 11.06
N ILE A 12 12.39 -1.80 11.37
CA ILE A 12 11.23 -1.58 12.24
C ILE A 12 9.96 -2.04 11.52
N LEU A 13 9.79 -1.61 10.27
CA LEU A 13 8.65 -1.98 9.43
C LEU A 13 8.58 -3.51 9.23
N GLN A 14 9.73 -4.16 8.97
CA GLN A 14 9.84 -5.61 8.88
C GLN A 14 9.42 -6.31 10.17
N LYS A 15 9.87 -5.80 11.32
CA LYS A 15 9.51 -6.38 12.62
C LYS A 15 8.01 -6.31 12.86
N GLU A 16 7.38 -5.17 12.62
CA GLU A 16 5.95 -5.00 12.89
C GLU A 16 5.09 -5.79 11.92
N VAL A 17 5.37 -5.74 10.62
CA VAL A 17 4.58 -6.48 9.63
C VAL A 17 4.63 -8.00 9.83
N ASN A 18 5.74 -8.54 10.33
CA ASN A 18 5.88 -9.96 10.63
C ASN A 18 5.07 -10.41 11.86
N LEU A 19 4.59 -9.48 12.69
CA LEU A 19 3.76 -9.75 13.86
C LEU A 19 2.26 -9.56 13.60
N LEU A 20 1.90 -9.12 12.40
CA LEU A 20 0.50 -8.91 12.04
C LEU A 20 -0.27 -10.22 11.95
N PRO A 21 -1.49 -10.28 12.47
CA PRO A 21 -2.33 -11.47 12.37
C PRO A 21 -2.79 -11.71 10.94
N GLU A 22 -3.05 -12.96 10.58
CA GLU A 22 -3.66 -13.37 9.31
C GLU A 22 -5.18 -13.15 9.30
N THR A 23 -5.65 -12.06 9.87
CA THR A 23 -7.08 -11.72 9.92
C THR A 23 -7.43 -10.87 8.71
N PHE A 24 -8.49 -11.24 8.00
CA PHE A 24 -8.97 -10.55 6.82
C PHE A 24 -10.28 -9.83 7.09
N ILE A 25 -10.38 -8.61 6.59
CA ILE A 25 -11.65 -7.92 6.43
C ILE A 25 -12.27 -8.46 5.13
N ARG A 26 -13.35 -9.25 5.26
CA ARG A 26 -13.92 -10.02 4.14
C ARG A 26 -14.87 -9.23 3.26
N ASP A 27 -15.51 -8.21 3.81
CA ASP A 27 -16.52 -7.44 3.12
C ASP A 27 -15.90 -6.21 2.47
N ASP A 28 -15.12 -6.43 1.39
CA ASP A 28 -14.65 -5.32 0.58
C ASP A 28 -15.87 -4.66 -0.10
N PRO A 29 -16.14 -3.37 0.17
CA PRO A 29 -17.32 -2.70 -0.35
C PRO A 29 -17.21 -2.36 -1.84
N ARG A 30 -16.06 -2.62 -2.48
CA ARG A 30 -15.87 -2.32 -3.90
C ARG A 30 -16.75 -3.19 -4.76
N LYS A 31 -17.48 -2.57 -5.65
CA LYS A 31 -18.14 -3.24 -6.77
C LYS A 31 -17.17 -3.30 -7.95
N GLU A 32 -17.38 -4.28 -8.81
CA GLU A 32 -16.64 -4.39 -10.05
C GLU A 32 -16.67 -3.05 -10.81
N GLY A 33 -15.48 -2.53 -11.13
CA GLY A 33 -15.31 -1.23 -11.82
C GLY A 33 -15.36 0.03 -10.95
N GLU A 34 -15.66 -0.08 -9.66
CA GLU A 34 -15.63 1.06 -8.73
C GLU A 34 -14.31 1.08 -7.94
N TRP A 35 -13.31 1.76 -8.47
CA TRP A 35 -11.97 1.74 -7.87
C TRP A 35 -11.73 2.86 -6.87
N VAL A 36 -12.33 4.02 -7.06
CA VAL A 36 -12.03 5.22 -6.23
C VAL A 36 -13.21 6.19 -6.20
N GLY A 37 -13.34 6.84 -5.08
CA GLY A 37 -14.24 7.96 -4.87
C GLY A 37 -14.38 8.23 -3.39
N SER A 38 -14.92 9.37 -3.05
CA SER A 38 -15.14 9.73 -1.63
C SER A 38 -16.04 8.72 -0.91
N GLU A 39 -16.94 8.07 -1.61
CA GLU A 39 -17.83 7.06 -1.04
C GLU A 39 -17.06 5.78 -0.72
N TYR A 40 -16.18 5.32 -1.61
CA TYR A 40 -15.31 4.17 -1.34
C TYR A 40 -14.42 4.40 -0.12
N LEU A 41 -13.82 5.59 0.01
CA LEU A 41 -13.00 5.92 1.18
C LEU A 41 -13.81 5.80 2.48
N LYS A 42 -15.05 6.28 2.50
CA LYS A 42 -15.95 6.14 3.66
C LYS A 42 -16.30 4.69 3.95
N GLN A 43 -16.65 3.92 2.93
CA GLN A 43 -17.00 2.50 3.07
C GLN A 43 -15.85 1.69 3.66
N VAL A 44 -14.61 1.90 3.18
CA VAL A 44 -13.44 1.23 3.77
C VAL A 44 -13.25 1.63 5.24
N MET A 45 -13.37 2.92 5.58
CA MET A 45 -13.28 3.36 6.98
C MET A 45 -14.34 2.72 7.86
N MET A 46 -15.56 2.50 7.35
CA MET A 46 -16.64 1.82 8.08
C MET A 46 -16.32 0.35 8.38
N LEU A 47 -15.53 -0.33 7.54
CA LEU A 47 -15.10 -1.71 7.81
C LEU A 47 -14.24 -1.84 9.08
N TYR A 48 -13.54 -0.79 9.46
CA TYR A 48 -12.64 -0.75 10.61
C TYR A 48 -13.25 -0.10 11.85
N THR A 49 -14.56 0.13 11.86
CA THR A 49 -15.28 0.58 13.06
C THR A 49 -15.31 -0.51 14.13
N ASP A 50 -15.63 -0.14 15.35
CA ASP A 50 -15.79 -1.06 16.48
C ASP A 50 -14.53 -1.89 16.82
N GLY A 51 -13.34 -1.35 16.48
CA GLY A 51 -12.07 -1.99 16.80
C GLY A 51 -11.69 -3.17 15.89
N LYS A 52 -12.43 -3.41 14.82
CA LYS A 52 -12.04 -4.40 13.80
C LYS A 52 -10.69 -4.04 13.21
N CYS A 53 -9.84 -5.04 13.02
CA CYS A 53 -8.53 -4.91 12.38
C CYS A 53 -8.30 -6.07 11.42
N GLY A 54 -7.48 -5.86 10.41
CA GLY A 54 -7.14 -6.93 9.47
C GLY A 54 -6.71 -6.44 8.10
N TRP A 55 -6.38 -7.40 7.27
CA TRP A 55 -6.01 -7.21 5.87
C TRP A 55 -7.25 -6.96 5.01
N LEU A 56 -7.19 -5.94 4.18
CA LEU A 56 -8.18 -5.62 3.16
C LEU A 56 -7.81 -6.32 1.85
N LYS A 57 -8.75 -6.96 1.20
CA LYS A 57 -8.53 -7.60 -0.10
C LYS A 57 -8.16 -6.60 -1.18
N GLY A 58 -7.34 -7.02 -2.14
CA GLY A 58 -6.98 -6.24 -3.31
C GLY A 58 -8.19 -5.97 -4.22
N GLY A 59 -8.05 -4.97 -5.10
CA GLY A 59 -9.15 -4.51 -5.94
C GLY A 59 -9.31 -5.23 -7.28
N GLN A 60 -8.40 -6.14 -7.64
CA GLN A 60 -8.51 -6.92 -8.88
C GLN A 60 -9.11 -8.29 -8.56
N ASP A 61 -10.27 -8.61 -9.11
CA ASP A 61 -11.06 -9.78 -8.75
C ASP A 61 -10.30 -11.11 -8.79
N HIS A 62 -9.46 -11.30 -9.80
CA HIS A 62 -8.69 -12.54 -9.96
C HIS A 62 -7.50 -12.69 -9.01
N VAL A 63 -7.15 -11.65 -8.26
CA VAL A 63 -6.02 -11.66 -7.30
C VAL A 63 -6.39 -11.21 -5.89
N GLN A 64 -7.68 -11.03 -5.60
CA GLN A 64 -8.19 -10.47 -4.33
C GLN A 64 -7.59 -11.09 -3.06
N GLU A 65 -7.41 -12.42 -3.03
CA GLU A 65 -6.84 -13.13 -1.89
C GLU A 65 -5.31 -13.23 -1.95
N SER A 66 -4.74 -12.94 -3.11
CA SER A 66 -3.31 -13.01 -3.37
C SER A 66 -2.64 -11.65 -3.35
N TRP A 67 -3.44 -10.58 -3.30
CA TRP A 67 -2.99 -9.20 -3.13
C TRP A 67 -3.87 -8.51 -2.10
N VAL A 68 -3.27 -8.17 -0.96
CA VAL A 68 -3.97 -7.61 0.19
C VAL A 68 -3.19 -6.43 0.77
N SER A 69 -3.88 -5.53 1.45
CA SER A 69 -3.27 -4.41 2.14
C SER A 69 -3.63 -4.38 3.62
N TRP A 70 -2.70 -3.94 4.46
CA TRP A 70 -2.92 -3.58 5.86
C TRP A 70 -2.96 -2.06 5.95
N PRO A 71 -4.14 -1.44 5.82
CA PRO A 71 -4.21 0.01 5.78
C PRO A 71 -3.98 0.61 7.17
N LEU A 72 -3.13 1.63 7.25
CA LEU A 72 -2.84 2.41 8.45
C LEU A 72 -3.43 3.82 8.36
N ILE A 73 -3.39 4.41 7.17
CA ILE A 73 -4.01 5.71 6.85
C ILE A 73 -4.90 5.52 5.64
N TRP A 74 -6.12 6.06 5.71
CA TRP A 74 -7.08 6.00 4.63
C TRP A 74 -7.86 7.30 4.51
N GLY A 75 -7.79 7.97 3.35
CA GLY A 75 -8.37 9.30 3.16
C GLY A 75 -7.82 10.33 4.16
N GLY A 76 -6.53 10.25 4.49
CA GLY A 76 -5.87 11.13 5.45
C GLY A 76 -6.17 10.82 6.94
N ASN A 77 -6.95 9.79 7.24
CA ASN A 77 -7.31 9.41 8.61
C ASN A 77 -6.63 8.12 9.04
N PHE A 78 -6.14 8.07 10.28
CA PHE A 78 -5.57 6.86 10.85
C PHE A 78 -6.65 5.81 11.16
N ILE A 79 -6.39 4.56 10.77
CA ILE A 79 -7.18 3.40 11.17
C ILE A 79 -6.64 2.91 12.51
N THR A 80 -7.20 3.42 13.61
CA THR A 80 -6.68 3.23 14.96
C THR A 80 -6.47 1.76 15.32
N SER A 81 -7.39 0.87 14.95
CA SER A 81 -7.30 -0.56 15.24
C SER A 81 -6.08 -1.22 14.60
N ASN A 82 -5.80 -0.92 13.32
CA ASN A 82 -4.63 -1.41 12.61
C ASN A 82 -3.34 -0.74 13.12
N CYS A 83 -3.39 0.56 13.39
CA CYS A 83 -2.27 1.34 13.91
C CYS A 83 -1.78 0.85 15.27
N ASN A 84 -2.66 0.39 16.14
CA ASN A 84 -2.31 -0.16 17.45
C ASN A 84 -1.42 -1.41 17.35
N LEU A 85 -1.46 -2.13 16.24
CA LEU A 85 -0.58 -3.28 15.98
C LEU A 85 0.72 -2.91 15.28
N CYS A 86 0.87 -1.65 14.84
CA CYS A 86 2.05 -1.11 14.19
C CYS A 86 2.44 0.26 14.80
N PRO A 87 2.69 0.36 16.12
CA PRO A 87 2.85 1.64 16.79
C PRO A 87 4.07 2.43 16.30
N GLU A 88 5.19 1.79 16.02
CA GLU A 88 6.38 2.46 15.51
C GLU A 88 6.22 2.92 14.07
N THR A 89 5.62 2.10 13.21
CA THR A 89 5.26 2.49 11.83
C THR A 89 4.29 3.67 11.87
N THR A 90 3.27 3.62 12.72
CA THR A 90 2.30 4.71 12.88
C THR A 90 2.98 6.01 13.31
N LYS A 91 3.92 5.95 14.25
CA LYS A 91 4.71 7.08 14.68
C LYS A 91 5.57 7.67 13.56
N LEU A 92 6.19 6.83 12.74
CA LEU A 92 6.94 7.27 11.55
C LEU A 92 6.01 7.98 10.57
N LEU A 93 4.88 7.38 10.22
CA LEU A 93 3.92 7.95 9.29
C LEU A 93 3.32 9.27 9.79
N SER A 94 3.06 9.39 11.10
CA SER A 94 2.54 10.65 11.69
C SER A 94 3.50 11.83 11.58
N SER A 95 4.79 11.58 11.32
CA SER A 95 5.80 12.62 11.12
C SER A 95 5.95 13.07 9.66
N ILE A 96 5.16 12.49 8.74
CA ILE A 96 5.14 12.82 7.31
C ILE A 96 3.82 13.51 7.01
N GLU A 97 3.90 14.70 6.43
CA GLU A 97 2.72 15.45 6.03
C GLU A 97 2.21 15.01 4.66
N GLY A 98 0.92 15.21 4.41
CA GLY A 98 0.31 15.02 3.11
C GLY A 98 0.06 13.57 2.70
N ILE A 99 0.09 12.63 3.61
CA ILE A 99 -0.29 11.24 3.32
C ILE A 99 -1.81 11.16 3.17
N HIS A 100 -2.27 10.67 2.03
CA HIS A 100 -3.67 10.36 1.73
C HIS A 100 -4.01 8.91 2.08
N VAL A 101 -3.20 7.97 1.64
CA VAL A 101 -3.29 6.54 1.97
C VAL A 101 -1.92 6.04 2.40
N ALA A 102 -1.86 5.17 3.38
CA ALA A 102 -0.65 4.44 3.73
C ALA A 102 -0.98 3.08 4.37
N GLY A 103 -0.14 2.09 4.08
CA GLY A 103 -0.24 0.77 4.67
C GLY A 103 0.75 -0.22 4.08
N PHE A 104 0.77 -1.42 4.62
CA PHE A 104 1.52 -2.51 4.00
C PHE A 104 0.71 -3.11 2.85
N SER A 105 1.36 -3.35 1.71
CA SER A 105 0.79 -4.08 0.58
C SER A 105 1.54 -5.39 0.42
N LEU A 106 0.81 -6.50 0.56
CA LEU A 106 1.32 -7.86 0.42
C LEU A 106 0.83 -8.46 -0.89
N MET A 107 1.74 -8.99 -1.67
CA MET A 107 1.48 -9.74 -2.89
C MET A 107 2.10 -11.14 -2.76
N LYS A 108 1.28 -12.18 -2.90
CA LYS A 108 1.72 -13.57 -2.85
C LYS A 108 2.70 -13.90 -3.97
N GLY A 109 3.49 -14.97 -3.78
CA GLY A 109 4.37 -15.49 -4.82
C GLY A 109 3.61 -15.91 -6.08
N GLY A 110 4.19 -15.68 -7.25
CA GLY A 110 3.60 -15.99 -8.55
C GLY A 110 2.47 -15.06 -9.02
N VAL A 111 2.15 -14.01 -8.27
CA VAL A 111 1.05 -13.09 -8.59
C VAL A 111 1.49 -11.98 -9.51
N LYS A 112 0.66 -11.69 -10.50
CA LYS A 112 0.77 -10.54 -11.39
C LYS A 112 -0.52 -9.73 -11.36
N LEU A 113 -0.41 -8.43 -11.18
CA LEU A 113 -1.52 -7.50 -11.36
C LEU A 113 -1.67 -7.16 -12.84
N ASN A 114 -2.89 -6.94 -13.29
CA ASN A 114 -3.15 -6.44 -14.63
C ASN A 114 -2.62 -5.01 -14.79
N GLU A 115 -2.27 -4.64 -16.02
CA GLU A 115 -2.00 -3.24 -16.37
C GLU A 115 -3.24 -2.39 -16.06
N HIS A 116 -3.05 -1.33 -15.27
CA HIS A 116 -4.12 -0.42 -14.85
C HIS A 116 -3.58 0.99 -14.64
N VAL A 117 -4.50 1.89 -14.35
CA VAL A 117 -4.22 3.23 -13.85
C VAL A 117 -5.02 3.41 -12.57
N ASP A 118 -4.42 4.00 -11.55
CA ASP A 118 -5.16 4.37 -10.35
C ASP A 118 -5.92 5.66 -10.64
N TYR A 119 -7.22 5.61 -10.42
CA TYR A 119 -8.04 6.80 -10.48
C TYR A 119 -7.92 7.56 -9.17
N VAL A 120 -6.95 8.44 -9.09
CA VAL A 120 -6.81 9.37 -7.98
C VAL A 120 -7.49 10.66 -8.40
N GLY A 121 -8.55 11.07 -7.70
CA GLY A 121 -9.44 12.17 -8.06
C GLY A 121 -8.71 13.40 -8.58
N ASP A 122 -8.13 14.23 -7.75
CA ASP A 122 -7.45 15.46 -8.17
C ASP A 122 -5.95 15.31 -8.35
N ASP A 123 -5.40 16.13 -9.24
CA ASP A 123 -4.13 16.05 -9.98
C ASP A 123 -2.80 15.94 -9.20
N TYR A 124 -2.80 15.72 -7.90
CA TYR A 124 -1.62 16.00 -7.09
C TYR A 124 -1.16 14.89 -6.16
N ILE A 125 -1.62 13.65 -6.37
CA ILE A 125 -1.21 12.50 -5.57
C ILE A 125 -0.17 11.66 -6.35
N PHE A 126 0.91 11.31 -5.68
CA PHE A 126 1.93 10.39 -6.14
C PHE A 126 1.93 9.16 -5.28
N THR A 127 2.24 8.03 -5.89
CA THR A 127 2.41 6.77 -5.20
C THR A 127 3.86 6.56 -4.83
N TYR A 128 4.09 6.19 -3.58
CA TYR A 128 5.40 5.86 -3.02
C TYR A 128 5.40 4.41 -2.59
N HIS A 129 6.33 3.62 -3.10
CA HIS A 129 6.64 2.27 -2.63
C HIS A 129 7.96 2.27 -1.89
N LEU A 130 8.03 1.58 -0.75
CA LEU A 130 9.27 1.24 -0.08
C LEU A 130 9.30 -0.28 0.12
N GLY A 131 10.28 -0.96 -0.44
CA GLY A 131 10.46 -2.39 -0.24
C GLY A 131 10.72 -2.73 1.23
N ILE A 132 9.91 -3.63 1.77
CA ILE A 132 10.02 -4.11 3.16
C ILE A 132 10.49 -5.56 3.17
N LYS A 133 9.90 -6.40 2.32
CA LYS A 133 10.23 -7.80 2.16
C LYS A 133 10.01 -8.15 0.69
N CYS A 134 11.04 -7.90 -0.09
CA CYS A 134 10.99 -8.07 -1.54
C CYS A 134 11.95 -9.20 -1.93
N PRO A 135 11.46 -10.41 -2.18
CA PRO A 135 12.27 -11.48 -2.76
C PRO A 135 12.76 -11.08 -4.16
N GLU A 136 13.72 -11.82 -4.69
CA GLU A 136 14.20 -11.62 -6.06
C GLU A 136 13.04 -11.70 -7.06
N ASN A 137 13.14 -10.97 -8.17
CA ASN A 137 12.15 -10.93 -9.25
C ASN A 137 10.78 -10.32 -8.85
N CYS A 138 10.76 -9.37 -7.93
CA CYS A 138 9.63 -8.48 -7.73
C CYS A 138 9.81 -7.23 -8.60
N ILE A 139 8.90 -7.01 -9.55
CA ILE A 139 9.05 -6.00 -10.59
C ILE A 139 7.83 -5.09 -10.61
N LEU A 140 8.06 -3.79 -10.53
CA LEU A 140 7.09 -2.75 -10.85
C LEU A 140 7.33 -2.28 -12.29
N HIS A 141 6.29 -2.31 -13.10
CA HIS A 141 6.29 -1.77 -14.47
C HIS A 141 5.54 -0.45 -14.49
N HIS A 142 6.10 0.55 -15.11
CA HIS A 142 5.48 1.87 -15.24
C HIS A 142 5.88 2.50 -16.59
N ILE A 143 4.93 3.11 -17.29
CA ILE A 143 5.15 3.60 -18.65
C ILE A 143 6.30 4.60 -18.79
N ASP A 144 6.55 5.43 -17.77
CA ASP A 144 7.63 6.40 -17.80
C ASP A 144 8.94 5.90 -17.16
N LEU A 145 8.86 4.96 -16.20
CA LEU A 145 10.03 4.46 -15.46
C LEU A 145 10.59 3.17 -16.06
N GLY A 146 9.82 2.49 -16.91
CA GLY A 146 10.13 1.14 -17.40
C GLY A 146 9.94 0.09 -16.30
N GLU A 147 10.78 -0.93 -16.33
CA GLU A 147 10.82 -2.00 -15.32
C GLU A 147 11.72 -1.58 -14.16
N VAL A 148 11.19 -1.61 -12.96
CA VAL A 148 11.92 -1.26 -11.74
C VAL A 148 11.84 -2.42 -10.77
N THR A 149 12.97 -3.03 -10.44
CA THR A 149 13.03 -4.07 -9.39
C THR A 149 12.74 -3.47 -8.03
N GLU A 150 11.82 -4.07 -7.29
CA GLU A 150 11.55 -3.74 -5.89
C GLU A 150 12.51 -4.54 -5.00
N GLU A 151 13.15 -3.88 -4.06
CA GLU A 151 14.17 -4.43 -3.16
C GLU A 151 13.99 -3.85 -1.76
N ASP A 152 14.41 -4.57 -0.73
CA ASP A 152 14.36 -4.09 0.65
C ASP A 152 15.12 -2.76 0.79
N GLY A 153 14.44 -1.76 1.34
CA GLY A 153 14.98 -0.42 1.54
C GLY A 153 15.03 0.47 0.30
N LYS A 154 14.72 -0.07 -0.87
CA LYS A 154 14.58 0.73 -2.10
C LYS A 154 13.21 1.39 -2.15
N HIS A 155 13.18 2.67 -2.47
CA HIS A 155 11.93 3.38 -2.67
C HIS A 155 11.73 3.75 -4.13
N ILE A 156 10.48 3.77 -4.57
CA ILE A 156 10.05 4.15 -5.90
C ILE A 156 8.93 5.19 -5.74
N ILE A 157 9.01 6.27 -6.50
CA ILE A 157 7.95 7.30 -6.56
C ILE A 157 7.44 7.33 -7.98
N MET A 158 6.14 7.19 -8.15
CA MET A 158 5.52 7.17 -9.48
C MET A 158 4.19 7.94 -9.51
N ASN A 159 3.80 8.34 -10.70
CA ASN A 159 2.46 8.84 -10.97
C ASN A 159 1.55 7.68 -11.38
N ALA A 160 0.82 7.13 -10.41
CA ALA A 160 -0.05 5.97 -10.64
C ALA A 160 -1.26 6.23 -11.56
N ARG A 161 -1.49 7.47 -11.99
CA ARG A 161 -2.45 7.82 -13.06
C ARG A 161 -1.96 7.40 -14.45
N LYS A 162 -0.70 6.99 -14.55
CA LYS A 162 -0.13 6.40 -15.76
C LYS A 162 -0.15 4.90 -15.66
N LYS A 163 -0.19 4.23 -16.81
CA LYS A 163 -0.21 2.78 -16.88
C LYS A 163 0.92 2.15 -16.11
N HIS A 164 0.57 1.26 -15.19
CA HIS A 164 1.50 0.50 -14.39
C HIS A 164 0.90 -0.84 -13.98
N TRP A 165 1.76 -1.76 -13.56
CA TRP A 165 1.41 -3.02 -12.95
C TRP A 165 2.60 -3.55 -12.16
N ALA A 166 2.36 -4.52 -11.30
CA ALA A 166 3.41 -5.17 -10.54
C ALA A 166 3.30 -6.68 -10.66
N GLU A 167 4.45 -7.37 -10.55
CA GLU A 167 4.50 -8.81 -10.53
C GLU A 167 5.53 -9.31 -9.52
N ASN A 168 5.18 -10.38 -8.83
CA ASN A 168 6.05 -11.13 -7.95
C ASN A 168 6.30 -12.49 -8.59
N GLN A 169 7.40 -12.64 -9.31
CA GLN A 169 7.77 -13.87 -10.02
C GLN A 169 8.45 -14.92 -9.11
N SER A 170 8.61 -14.61 -7.81
CA SER A 170 9.18 -15.55 -6.83
C SER A 170 8.10 -16.49 -6.28
N ASP A 171 8.52 -17.43 -5.44
CA ASP A 171 7.65 -18.33 -4.68
C ASP A 171 7.31 -17.81 -3.27
N LYS A 172 7.80 -16.61 -2.92
CA LYS A 172 7.65 -16.00 -1.59
C LYS A 172 6.79 -14.75 -1.65
N ASP A 173 6.20 -14.37 -0.51
CA ASP A 173 5.41 -13.16 -0.40
C ASP A 173 6.30 -11.90 -0.53
N ARG A 174 5.82 -10.92 -1.30
CA ARG A 174 6.40 -9.59 -1.38
C ARG A 174 5.59 -8.63 -0.53
N ILE A 175 6.26 -7.82 0.30
CA ILE A 175 5.64 -6.78 1.13
C ILE A 175 6.36 -5.46 0.89
N ILE A 176 5.57 -4.41 0.65
CA ILE A 176 6.03 -3.03 0.58
C ILE A 176 5.24 -2.16 1.54
N LEU A 177 5.81 -1.05 1.95
CA LEU A 177 5.04 0.08 2.44
C LEU A 177 4.57 0.87 1.22
N TYR A 178 3.25 0.90 1.02
CA TYR A 178 2.56 1.66 -0.02
C TYR A 178 2.04 2.96 0.58
N MET A 179 2.23 4.07 -0.13
CA MET A 179 1.64 5.35 0.27
C MET A 179 1.19 6.15 -0.95
N GLU A 180 0.10 6.87 -0.78
CA GLU A 180 -0.35 7.94 -1.65
C GLU A 180 -0.10 9.27 -0.95
N ILE A 181 0.62 10.17 -1.59
CA ILE A 181 1.08 11.43 -0.99
C ILE A 181 0.78 12.57 -1.94
N TYR A 182 0.25 13.67 -1.39
CA TYR A 182 0.06 14.90 -2.17
C TYR A 182 1.41 15.44 -2.66
N LYS A 183 1.48 15.80 -3.94
CA LYS A 183 2.70 16.29 -4.63
C LYS A 183 3.41 17.43 -3.87
N THR A 184 2.65 18.28 -3.23
CA THR A 184 3.18 19.42 -2.45
C THR A 184 4.05 18.99 -1.27
N HIS A 185 4.02 17.72 -0.87
CA HIS A 185 4.74 17.15 0.27
C HIS A 185 5.81 16.12 -0.15
N LEU A 186 6.12 15.99 -1.45
CA LEU A 186 7.15 15.05 -1.95
C LEU A 186 8.60 15.53 -1.80
N THR A 187 8.86 16.61 -1.10
CA THR A 187 10.21 17.20 -0.91
C THR A 187 11.03 16.54 0.19
#